data_d98ea787ad1f79b7410e77d966b4de51
#
_entry.id   d98ea787ad1f79b7410e77d966b4de51
#
_cell.length_a   1.000
_cell.length_b   1.000
_cell.length_c   1.000
_cell.angle_alpha   90.00
_cell.angle_beta   90.00
_cell.angle_gamma   90.00
#
_symmetry.space_group_name_H-M   'P 1'
#
loop_
_entity.id
_entity.type
_entity.pdbx_description
1 polymer ?
#
loop_
_entity_poly.entity_id
_entity_poly.type
_entity_poly.pdbx_seq_one_letter_code
_entity_poly.pdbx_strand_id
1 'polypeptide(L)'
;MIAPEPFFEPRGTPFSEYHRIRALLELGHTVDLVTYPFGRDVSLTGLRVFRCLRPPFVRDVRIGPSLAKIPLDFTLMLTALRRAASERYDAVHSHEEGSYIGVVIAAVLGVPHLYDMHSSLPQQLTNFAFSRSRILAGAFTWMERFVVRRSRVVVVICPHLQDVVRAIEPGVPAVLIENAPGSGDTPVPGSGATIRAELGLPAGAPIVLYTGTFEVYQGLDLLFEAAKHVLAKQPDARFVLAGGRPEQIAAARTLAARSGVDASVVFAGQRPAEEIPMFLDAADVLVSPRRVGTNTPLKIYQYLRSGRPIVATRLLTHTQVLDDDVAILTGVTPEAFASGILVALTDPERARAVGASARELADTKYSYEAYLARTRQACAYLTGDAAPQVAGGVA
;
A
#
# COMPACT_ATOMS: atom_id res chain seq x y z
N MET A 1 17.27 10.36 -4.41
CA MET A 1 15.86 10.11 -4.02
C MET A 1 15.54 10.90 -2.75
N ILE A 2 14.34 11.46 -2.63
CA ILE A 2 13.88 12.24 -1.46
C ILE A 2 12.58 11.62 -0.97
N ALA A 3 12.60 11.08 0.27
CA ALA A 3 11.48 10.36 0.85
C ALA A 3 11.20 10.86 2.29
N PRO A 4 10.11 11.62 2.51
CA PRO A 4 9.77 12.22 3.81
C PRO A 4 9.13 11.21 4.76
N GLU A 5 9.82 10.09 4.99
CA GLU A 5 9.30 8.93 5.73
C GLU A 5 10.38 8.25 6.57
N PRO A 6 9.98 7.44 7.57
CA PRO A 6 10.90 6.57 8.31
C PRO A 6 11.32 5.36 7.45
N PHE A 7 12.41 5.46 6.73
CA PHE A 7 12.95 4.35 5.96
C PHE A 7 13.78 3.41 6.87
N PHE A 8 13.68 2.17 6.89
CA PHE A 8 12.77 1.16 6.38
C PHE A 8 11.88 0.65 7.52
N GLU A 9 10.61 1.09 7.55
CA GLU A 9 9.63 0.52 8.49
C GLU A 9 8.69 -0.42 7.73
N PRO A 10 8.23 -1.54 8.33
CA PRO A 10 7.34 -2.50 7.68
C PRO A 10 5.91 -1.97 7.62
N ARG A 11 5.69 -0.89 6.88
CA ARG A 11 4.38 -0.27 6.64
C ARG A 11 4.34 0.42 5.28
N GLY A 12 3.18 0.46 4.67
CA GLY A 12 2.76 1.27 3.52
C GLY A 12 3.88 1.79 2.61
N THR A 13 4.04 3.12 2.56
CA THR A 13 4.95 3.82 1.67
C THR A 13 6.43 3.47 1.88
N PRO A 14 6.98 3.38 3.12
CA PRO A 14 8.38 2.95 3.32
C PRO A 14 8.71 1.58 2.72
N PHE A 15 7.74 0.67 2.70
CA PHE A 15 7.92 -0.63 2.08
C PHE A 15 7.92 -0.54 0.54
N SER A 16 7.06 0.30 -0.02
CA SER A 16 7.04 0.60 -1.46
C SER A 16 8.33 1.26 -1.92
N GLU A 17 8.87 2.20 -1.14
CA GLU A 17 10.16 2.84 -1.40
C GLU A 17 11.30 1.82 -1.48
N TYR A 18 11.35 0.89 -0.55
CA TYR A 18 12.37 -0.17 -0.55
C TYR A 18 12.32 -1.00 -1.83
N HIS A 19 11.13 -1.41 -2.27
CA HIS A 19 10.98 -2.16 -3.53
C HIS A 19 11.34 -1.32 -4.75
N ARG A 20 11.01 -0.03 -4.74
CA ARG A 20 11.40 0.90 -5.80
C ARG A 20 12.91 1.04 -5.89
N ILE A 21 13.59 1.21 -4.75
CA ILE A 21 15.04 1.28 -4.69
C ILE A 21 15.66 -0.03 -5.21
N ARG A 22 15.18 -1.18 -4.76
CA ARG A 22 15.68 -2.48 -5.25
C ARG A 22 15.58 -2.60 -6.77
N ALA A 23 14.43 -2.24 -7.35
CA ALA A 23 14.25 -2.29 -8.80
C ALA A 23 15.21 -1.33 -9.54
N LEU A 24 15.43 -0.12 -9.02
CA LEU A 24 16.40 0.82 -9.60
C LEU A 24 17.82 0.28 -9.55
N LEU A 25 18.24 -0.32 -8.43
CA LEU A 25 19.56 -0.93 -8.27
C LEU A 25 19.74 -2.12 -9.23
N GLU A 26 18.71 -2.95 -9.40
CA GLU A 26 18.72 -4.08 -10.34
C GLU A 26 18.78 -3.62 -11.80
N LEU A 27 18.22 -2.46 -12.10
CA LEU A 27 18.35 -1.81 -13.41
C LEU A 27 19.71 -1.12 -13.64
N GLY A 28 20.63 -1.22 -12.67
CA GLY A 28 21.99 -0.69 -12.78
C GLY A 28 22.15 0.76 -12.30
N HIS A 29 21.11 1.37 -11.73
CA HIS A 29 21.20 2.72 -11.15
C HIS A 29 21.83 2.69 -9.77
N THR A 30 22.39 3.82 -9.33
CA THR A 30 22.80 4.06 -7.94
C THR A 30 21.85 5.07 -7.30
N VAL A 31 21.56 4.90 -6.01
CA VAL A 31 20.58 5.69 -5.31
C VAL A 31 21.17 6.32 -4.05
N ASP A 32 21.13 7.65 -3.97
CA ASP A 32 21.29 8.39 -2.72
C ASP A 32 19.90 8.70 -2.17
N LEU A 33 19.54 8.09 -1.06
CA LEU A 33 18.26 8.29 -0.38
C LEU A 33 18.42 9.32 0.73
N VAL A 34 17.72 10.44 0.63
CA VAL A 34 17.55 11.42 1.72
C VAL A 34 16.20 11.18 2.39
N THR A 35 16.21 10.88 3.68
CA THR A 35 15.01 10.43 4.41
C THR A 35 14.99 10.94 5.86
N TYR A 36 13.88 10.71 6.56
CA TYR A 36 13.73 11.10 7.97
C TYR A 36 14.71 10.33 8.89
N PRO A 37 14.96 10.86 10.10
CA PRO A 37 15.95 10.29 11.06
C PRO A 37 15.46 9.03 11.78
N PHE A 38 14.38 8.44 11.34
CA PHE A 38 13.74 7.26 11.92
C PHE A 38 13.78 6.07 10.94
N GLY A 39 13.42 4.89 11.45
CA GLY A 39 13.38 3.64 10.67
C GLY A 39 14.62 2.78 10.88
N ARG A 40 14.78 1.73 10.09
CA ARG A 40 15.85 0.75 10.21
C ARG A 40 16.94 0.99 9.17
N ASP A 41 18.14 0.53 9.43
CA ASP A 41 19.21 0.56 8.44
C ASP A 41 19.12 -0.67 7.53
N VAL A 42 19.33 -0.40 6.24
CA VAL A 42 19.34 -1.41 5.17
C VAL A 42 20.59 -1.22 4.36
N SER A 43 21.34 -2.29 4.16
CA SER A 43 22.52 -2.30 3.30
C SER A 43 22.22 -2.97 1.97
N LEU A 44 22.24 -2.18 0.90
CA LEU A 44 22.11 -2.64 -0.47
C LEU A 44 23.26 -2.07 -1.30
N THR A 45 23.89 -2.89 -2.13
CA THR A 45 24.94 -2.42 -3.04
C THR A 45 24.37 -1.38 -4.00
N GLY A 46 24.99 -0.18 -4.03
CA GLY A 46 24.51 0.94 -4.85
C GLY A 46 23.54 1.90 -4.14
N LEU A 47 23.15 1.61 -2.89
CA LEU A 47 22.33 2.50 -2.05
C LEU A 47 23.21 3.21 -1.01
N ARG A 48 23.08 4.53 -0.90
CA ARG A 48 23.58 5.33 0.23
C ARG A 48 22.40 6.03 0.91
N VAL A 49 22.26 5.88 2.22
CA VAL A 49 21.15 6.47 2.99
C VAL A 49 21.65 7.67 3.80
N PHE A 50 20.99 8.80 3.62
CA PHE A 50 21.29 10.07 4.32
C PHE A 50 20.07 10.47 5.14
N ARG A 51 20.13 10.23 6.46
CA ARG A 51 19.08 10.64 7.38
C ARG A 51 19.22 12.11 7.72
N CYS A 52 18.13 12.87 7.66
CA CYS A 52 18.14 14.28 8.05
C CYS A 52 18.30 14.44 9.58
N LEU A 53 18.62 15.66 10.03
CA LEU A 53 18.75 15.95 11.44
C LEU A 53 17.41 15.76 12.16
N ARG A 54 17.45 15.14 13.33
CA ARG A 54 16.28 14.96 14.18
C ARG A 54 16.10 16.19 15.07
N PRO A 55 15.00 16.96 14.92
CA PRO A 55 14.67 18.02 15.87
C PRO A 55 14.43 17.41 17.27
N PRO A 56 14.98 17.99 18.36
CA PRO A 56 14.97 17.37 19.68
C PRO A 56 13.58 17.14 20.28
N PHE A 57 12.56 17.89 19.80
CA PHE A 57 11.17 17.77 20.23
C PHE A 57 10.33 16.76 19.41
N VAL A 58 10.89 16.20 18.33
CA VAL A 58 10.20 15.19 17.49
C VAL A 58 10.67 13.80 17.89
N ARG A 59 9.76 12.99 18.42
CA ARG A 59 10.06 11.63 18.91
C ARG A 59 9.69 10.54 17.91
N ASP A 60 8.61 10.74 17.18
CA ASP A 60 8.09 9.81 16.16
C ASP A 60 7.37 10.56 15.04
N VAL A 61 6.98 9.85 13.99
CA VAL A 61 6.20 10.38 12.86
C VAL A 61 4.93 9.57 12.69
N ARG A 62 3.78 10.25 12.80
CA ARG A 62 2.46 9.64 12.55
C ARG A 62 2.19 9.50 11.05
N ILE A 63 1.39 8.50 10.70
CA ILE A 63 0.87 8.33 9.34
C ILE A 63 -0.09 9.49 9.03
N GLY A 64 0.05 10.07 7.84
CA GLY A 64 -0.78 11.19 7.38
C GLY A 64 -0.22 12.58 7.75
N PRO A 65 -1.01 13.65 7.49
CA PRO A 65 -0.61 15.03 7.79
C PRO A 65 -0.36 15.24 9.28
N SER A 66 0.78 15.88 9.62
CA SER A 66 1.16 16.14 11.01
C SER A 66 2.03 17.39 11.09
N LEU A 67 1.79 18.26 12.08
CA LEU A 67 2.63 19.43 12.33
C LEU A 67 4.08 19.06 12.68
N ALA A 68 4.32 17.87 13.23
CA ALA A 68 5.66 17.35 13.50
C ALA A 68 6.49 17.13 12.23
N LYS A 69 5.85 16.98 11.07
CA LYS A 69 6.54 16.86 9.78
C LYS A 69 7.19 18.18 9.34
N ILE A 70 6.63 19.33 9.64
CA ILE A 70 7.16 20.64 9.20
C ILE A 70 8.63 20.83 9.53
N PRO A 71 9.09 20.68 10.80
CA PRO A 71 10.50 20.80 11.12
C PRO A 71 11.36 19.66 10.54
N LEU A 72 10.79 18.47 10.35
CA LEU A 72 11.47 17.35 9.68
C LEU A 72 11.68 17.64 8.19
N ASP A 73 10.66 18.16 7.49
CA ASP A 73 10.75 18.53 6.08
C ASP A 73 11.78 19.63 5.85
N PHE A 74 11.88 20.57 6.80
CA PHE A 74 12.92 21.60 6.75
C PHE A 74 14.33 20.98 6.85
N THR A 75 14.56 20.07 7.80
CA THR A 75 15.87 19.41 7.93
C THR A 75 16.14 18.44 6.79
N LEU A 76 15.11 17.81 6.24
CA LEU A 76 15.17 16.98 5.02
C LEU A 76 15.61 17.81 3.82
N MET A 77 15.00 18.99 3.63
CA MET A 77 15.35 19.94 2.56
C MET A 77 16.81 20.37 2.67
N LEU A 78 17.28 20.76 3.87
CA LEU A 78 18.68 21.15 4.08
C LEU A 78 19.65 20.01 3.75
N THR A 79 19.31 18.79 4.14
CA THR A 79 20.12 17.61 3.84
C THR A 79 20.14 17.32 2.34
N ALA A 80 18.99 17.42 1.66
CA ALA A 80 18.89 17.22 0.23
C ALA A 80 19.65 18.29 -0.57
N LEU A 81 19.56 19.57 -0.16
CA LEU A 81 20.34 20.67 -0.77
C LEU A 81 21.84 20.49 -0.59
N ARG A 82 22.26 20.06 0.62
CA ARG A 82 23.67 19.78 0.88
C ARG A 82 24.20 18.65 0.01
N ARG A 83 23.41 17.58 -0.19
CA ARG A 83 23.78 16.48 -1.09
C ARG A 83 23.82 16.93 -2.54
N ALA A 84 22.84 17.72 -2.98
CA ALA A 84 22.80 18.30 -4.32
C ALA A 84 24.01 19.19 -4.62
N ALA A 85 24.54 19.89 -3.62
CA ALA A 85 25.73 20.73 -3.78
C ALA A 85 27.06 19.93 -3.75
N SER A 86 27.09 18.72 -3.19
CA SER A 86 28.32 17.93 -3.02
C SER A 86 28.53 16.83 -4.03
N GLU A 87 27.52 16.45 -4.79
CA GLU A 87 27.55 15.35 -5.76
C GLU A 87 26.80 15.74 -7.05
N ARG A 88 27.11 15.03 -8.14
CA ARG A 88 26.35 15.14 -9.40
C ARG A 88 25.29 14.06 -9.47
N TYR A 89 24.10 14.45 -9.89
CA TYR A 89 22.97 13.55 -10.06
C TYR A 89 22.42 13.69 -11.47
N ASP A 90 21.99 12.58 -12.08
CA ASP A 90 21.37 12.56 -13.41
C ASP A 90 19.88 12.84 -13.34
N ALA A 91 19.25 12.59 -12.19
CA ALA A 91 17.82 12.79 -11.96
C ALA A 91 17.50 12.98 -10.46
N VAL A 92 16.36 13.61 -10.18
CA VAL A 92 15.77 13.68 -8.84
C VAL A 92 14.49 12.86 -8.83
N HIS A 93 14.40 11.90 -7.90
CA HIS A 93 13.22 11.10 -7.64
C HIS A 93 12.67 11.47 -6.27
N SER A 94 11.39 11.78 -6.14
CA SER A 94 10.79 12.18 -4.87
C SER A 94 9.44 11.53 -4.61
N HIS A 95 9.17 11.26 -3.34
CA HIS A 95 7.94 10.66 -2.85
C HIS A 95 7.09 11.68 -2.10
N GLU A 96 5.77 11.58 -2.23
CA GLU A 96 4.78 12.32 -1.44
C GLU A 96 5.13 13.82 -1.29
N GLU A 97 5.11 14.37 -0.07
CA GLU A 97 5.44 15.76 0.23
C GLU A 97 6.90 16.13 -0.12
N GLY A 98 7.81 15.15 -0.19
CA GLY A 98 9.19 15.36 -0.66
C GLY A 98 9.27 15.85 -2.10
N SER A 99 8.19 15.73 -2.87
CA SER A 99 8.11 16.18 -4.24
C SER A 99 8.26 17.71 -4.40
N TYR A 100 7.85 18.50 -3.41
CA TYR A 100 8.06 19.95 -3.43
C TYR A 100 9.54 20.30 -3.37
N ILE A 101 10.28 19.61 -2.50
CA ILE A 101 11.73 19.74 -2.38
C ILE A 101 12.39 19.22 -3.67
N GLY A 102 11.91 18.06 -4.17
CA GLY A 102 12.44 17.42 -5.37
C GLY A 102 12.36 18.28 -6.62
N VAL A 103 11.23 18.92 -6.88
CA VAL A 103 11.05 19.84 -8.03
C VAL A 103 12.02 21.01 -7.96
N VAL A 104 12.20 21.61 -6.78
CA VAL A 104 13.13 22.75 -6.61
C VAL A 104 14.58 22.32 -6.84
N ILE A 105 14.99 21.19 -6.26
CA ILE A 105 16.36 20.68 -6.43
C ILE A 105 16.61 20.27 -7.88
N ALA A 106 15.68 19.61 -8.54
CA ALA A 106 15.80 19.24 -9.94
C ALA A 106 15.97 20.46 -10.84
N ALA A 107 15.21 21.54 -10.59
CA ALA A 107 15.32 22.79 -11.31
C ALA A 107 16.70 23.47 -11.08
N VAL A 108 17.19 23.47 -9.84
CA VAL A 108 18.51 24.05 -9.51
C VAL A 108 19.66 23.27 -10.16
N LEU A 109 19.56 21.94 -10.19
CA LEU A 109 20.57 21.07 -10.81
C LEU A 109 20.44 20.99 -12.34
N GLY A 110 19.32 21.44 -12.92
CA GLY A 110 19.05 21.30 -14.35
C GLY A 110 18.83 19.86 -14.80
N VAL A 111 18.35 19.00 -13.91
CA VAL A 111 18.10 17.57 -14.16
C VAL A 111 16.61 17.25 -14.15
N PRO A 112 16.15 16.14 -14.79
CA PRO A 112 14.76 15.77 -14.78
C PRO A 112 14.30 15.32 -13.40
N HIS A 113 12.98 15.53 -13.14
CA HIS A 113 12.30 15.15 -11.92
C HIS A 113 11.31 14.00 -12.17
N LEU A 114 11.36 12.97 -11.36
CA LEU A 114 10.36 11.91 -11.23
C LEU A 114 9.60 12.09 -9.92
N TYR A 115 8.28 12.17 -10.03
CA TYR A 115 7.38 12.19 -8.88
C TYR A 115 6.76 10.81 -8.67
N ASP A 116 7.00 10.17 -7.52
CA ASP A 116 6.34 8.91 -7.11
C ASP A 116 5.16 9.25 -6.20
N MET A 117 3.96 9.18 -6.78
CA MET A 117 2.71 9.63 -6.19
C MET A 117 1.96 8.45 -5.56
N HIS A 118 1.97 8.37 -4.25
CA HIS A 118 1.27 7.32 -3.50
C HIS A 118 -0.15 7.72 -3.07
N SER A 119 -0.45 9.01 -3.11
CA SER A 119 -1.78 9.55 -2.77
C SER A 119 -1.97 10.94 -3.37
N SER A 120 -3.23 11.36 -3.54
CA SER A 120 -3.55 12.75 -3.84
C SER A 120 -3.61 13.56 -2.56
N LEU A 121 -2.84 14.66 -2.50
CA LEU A 121 -2.77 15.53 -1.33
C LEU A 121 -4.12 16.14 -0.93
N PRO A 122 -4.97 16.64 -1.85
CA PRO A 122 -6.32 17.08 -1.52
C PRO A 122 -7.18 15.96 -0.92
N GLN A 123 -7.02 14.72 -1.39
CA GLN A 123 -7.76 13.56 -0.87
C GLN A 123 -7.29 13.16 0.53
N GLN A 124 -6.01 13.29 0.84
CA GLN A 124 -5.49 13.05 2.20
C GLN A 124 -6.15 13.97 3.23
N LEU A 125 -6.35 15.25 2.91
CA LEU A 125 -7.03 16.20 3.81
C LEU A 125 -8.43 15.72 4.18
N THR A 126 -9.16 15.17 3.21
CA THR A 126 -10.52 14.66 3.40
C THR A 126 -10.51 13.33 4.17
N ASN A 127 -9.65 12.40 3.78
CA ASN A 127 -9.58 11.05 4.35
C ASN A 127 -9.16 11.05 5.83
N PHE A 128 -8.26 11.95 6.22
CA PHE A 128 -7.79 12.08 7.61
C PHE A 128 -8.58 13.12 8.42
N ALA A 129 -9.63 13.72 7.84
CA ALA A 129 -10.43 14.78 8.48
C ALA A 129 -9.57 15.92 9.08
N PHE A 130 -8.39 16.17 8.48
CA PHE A 130 -7.39 17.10 9.01
C PHE A 130 -7.88 18.54 8.97
N SER A 131 -8.62 18.92 7.93
CA SER A 131 -9.22 20.25 7.82
C SER A 131 -10.40 20.27 6.84
N ARG A 132 -11.44 21.03 7.19
CA ARG A 132 -12.57 21.38 6.32
C ARG A 132 -12.38 22.70 5.59
N SER A 133 -11.22 23.34 5.70
CA SER A 133 -10.90 24.62 5.08
C SER A 133 -10.80 24.51 3.57
N ARG A 134 -11.65 25.22 2.83
CA ARG A 134 -11.63 25.30 1.36
C ARG A 134 -10.34 25.97 0.86
N ILE A 135 -9.79 26.93 1.63
CA ILE A 135 -8.54 27.62 1.29
C ILE A 135 -7.37 26.61 1.33
N LEU A 136 -7.31 25.82 2.40
CA LEU A 136 -6.25 24.80 2.54
C LEU A 136 -6.36 23.75 1.44
N ALA A 137 -7.57 23.25 1.16
CA ALA A 137 -7.79 22.32 0.05
C ALA A 137 -7.38 22.90 -1.31
N GLY A 138 -7.69 24.20 -1.55
CA GLY A 138 -7.24 24.90 -2.76
C GLY A 138 -5.71 25.01 -2.85
N ALA A 139 -5.05 25.32 -1.74
CA ALA A 139 -3.58 25.38 -1.68
C ALA A 139 -2.94 24.01 -2.01
N PHE A 140 -3.43 22.92 -1.41
CA PHE A 140 -2.94 21.58 -1.71
C PHE A 140 -3.20 21.15 -3.16
N THR A 141 -4.37 21.51 -3.72
CA THR A 141 -4.66 21.26 -5.14
C THR A 141 -3.69 22.03 -6.05
N TRP A 142 -3.38 23.28 -5.72
CA TRP A 142 -2.42 24.09 -6.47
C TRP A 142 -1.01 23.48 -6.38
N MET A 143 -0.61 23.05 -5.19
CA MET A 143 0.69 22.41 -4.95
C MET A 143 0.83 21.10 -5.75
N GLU A 144 -0.18 20.24 -5.72
CA GLU A 144 -0.20 18.97 -6.49
C GLU A 144 -0.07 19.25 -7.99
N ARG A 145 -0.84 20.21 -8.52
CA ARG A 145 -0.76 20.64 -9.91
C ARG A 145 0.62 21.19 -10.27
N PHE A 146 1.23 21.95 -9.37
CA PHE A 146 2.57 22.50 -9.57
C PHE A 146 3.62 21.39 -9.71
N VAL A 147 3.59 20.40 -8.82
CA VAL A 147 4.54 19.26 -8.87
C VAL A 147 4.32 18.44 -10.12
N VAL A 148 3.09 18.04 -10.44
CA VAL A 148 2.78 17.22 -11.62
C VAL A 148 3.29 17.90 -12.89
N ARG A 149 3.00 19.20 -13.08
CA ARG A 149 3.42 19.96 -14.27
C ARG A 149 4.92 20.19 -14.39
N ARG A 150 5.66 20.06 -13.31
CA ARG A 150 7.13 20.22 -13.27
C ARG A 150 7.87 18.91 -13.29
N SER A 151 7.17 17.80 -13.21
CA SER A 151 7.75 16.47 -13.29
C SER A 151 7.89 16.02 -14.74
N ARG A 152 8.99 15.39 -15.06
CA ARG A 152 9.23 14.76 -16.38
C ARG A 152 8.36 13.52 -16.55
N VAL A 153 8.13 12.78 -15.46
CA VAL A 153 7.30 11.60 -15.38
C VAL A 153 6.71 11.49 -13.97
N VAL A 154 5.47 11.01 -13.87
CA VAL A 154 4.84 10.69 -12.61
C VAL A 154 4.61 9.17 -12.54
N VAL A 155 5.11 8.54 -11.50
CA VAL A 155 4.76 7.16 -11.15
C VAL A 155 3.56 7.19 -10.22
N VAL A 156 2.57 6.35 -10.47
CA VAL A 156 1.34 6.25 -9.67
C VAL A 156 1.09 4.80 -9.27
N ILE A 157 0.49 4.59 -8.09
CA ILE A 157 0.31 3.25 -7.53
C ILE A 157 -1.06 2.63 -7.82
N CYS A 158 -1.98 3.36 -8.43
CA CYS A 158 -3.31 2.85 -8.80
C CYS A 158 -3.91 3.63 -9.98
N PRO A 159 -4.86 3.05 -10.73
CA PRO A 159 -5.51 3.68 -11.86
C PRO A 159 -6.16 5.04 -11.54
N HIS A 160 -6.80 5.16 -10.37
CA HIS A 160 -7.40 6.42 -9.94
C HIS A 160 -6.39 7.59 -9.91
N LEU A 161 -5.18 7.36 -9.39
CA LEU A 161 -4.14 8.39 -9.38
C LEU A 161 -3.62 8.69 -10.79
N GLN A 162 -3.61 7.71 -11.68
CA GLN A 162 -3.28 7.93 -13.09
C GLN A 162 -4.29 8.90 -13.75
N ASP A 163 -5.57 8.74 -13.45
CA ASP A 163 -6.61 9.64 -13.94
C ASP A 163 -6.48 11.04 -13.34
N VAL A 164 -6.10 11.15 -12.06
CA VAL A 164 -5.80 12.44 -11.43
C VAL A 164 -4.66 13.16 -12.15
N VAL A 165 -3.55 12.47 -12.42
CA VAL A 165 -2.42 13.05 -13.15
C VAL A 165 -2.82 13.49 -14.55
N ARG A 166 -3.54 12.65 -15.31
CA ARG A 166 -4.04 12.96 -16.64
C ARG A 166 -4.98 14.18 -16.67
N ALA A 167 -5.81 14.31 -15.64
CA ALA A 167 -6.71 15.46 -15.50
C ALA A 167 -5.96 16.76 -15.17
N ILE A 168 -4.81 16.69 -14.50
CA ILE A 168 -3.97 17.86 -14.20
C ILE A 168 -3.15 18.28 -15.41
N GLU A 169 -2.48 17.33 -16.09
CA GLU A 169 -1.57 17.60 -17.21
C GLU A 169 -1.48 16.35 -18.12
N PRO A 170 -2.29 16.30 -19.20
CA PRO A 170 -2.31 15.14 -20.11
C PRO A 170 -0.96 14.86 -20.82
N GLY A 171 -0.10 15.87 -20.93
CA GLY A 171 1.21 15.74 -21.57
C GLY A 171 2.29 15.10 -20.70
N VAL A 172 2.05 14.95 -19.40
CA VAL A 172 3.01 14.29 -18.49
C VAL A 172 2.74 12.78 -18.47
N PRO A 173 3.76 11.95 -18.80
CA PRO A 173 3.63 10.50 -18.70
C PRO A 173 3.29 10.08 -17.28
N ALA A 174 2.17 9.35 -17.11
CA ALA A 174 1.77 8.75 -15.84
C ALA A 174 1.96 7.23 -15.93
N VAL A 175 3.01 6.71 -15.32
CA VAL A 175 3.35 5.28 -15.34
C VAL A 175 2.72 4.61 -14.14
N LEU A 176 1.80 3.68 -14.38
CA LEU A 176 1.16 2.90 -13.33
C LEU A 176 2.10 1.77 -12.88
N ILE A 177 2.61 1.89 -11.66
CA ILE A 177 3.44 0.87 -11.03
C ILE A 177 2.82 0.54 -9.67
N GLU A 178 1.97 -0.45 -9.66
CA GLU A 178 1.31 -0.90 -8.45
C GLU A 178 2.34 -1.47 -7.48
N ASN A 179 2.07 -1.33 -6.19
CA ASN A 179 2.92 -1.84 -5.13
C ASN A 179 2.85 -3.38 -5.06
N ALA A 180 3.42 -4.03 -6.10
CA ALA A 180 3.50 -5.47 -6.15
C ALA A 180 4.50 -5.98 -5.09
N PRO A 181 4.16 -7.03 -4.35
CA PRO A 181 5.07 -7.65 -3.41
C PRO A 181 6.33 -8.17 -4.11
N GLY A 182 7.44 -8.18 -3.38
CA GLY A 182 8.69 -8.76 -3.86
C GLY A 182 8.64 -10.29 -4.01
N SER A 183 9.67 -10.85 -4.59
CA SER A 183 9.94 -12.29 -4.64
C SER A 183 10.16 -12.82 -3.21
N GLY A 184 9.20 -13.46 -2.60
CA GLY A 184 9.27 -13.98 -1.22
C GLY A 184 7.92 -13.97 -0.51
N ASP A 185 6.93 -13.28 -1.09
CA ASP A 185 5.57 -13.17 -0.51
C ASP A 185 4.64 -14.34 -0.92
N THR A 186 5.15 -15.34 -1.63
CA THR A 186 4.35 -16.51 -2.03
C THR A 186 4.26 -17.49 -0.88
N PRO A 187 3.05 -17.87 -0.45
CA PRO A 187 2.89 -18.88 0.58
C PRO A 187 3.52 -20.21 0.18
N VAL A 188 4.25 -20.82 1.12
CA VAL A 188 4.77 -22.18 0.97
C VAL A 188 3.68 -23.14 1.45
N PRO A 189 3.18 -24.07 0.63
CA PRO A 189 2.15 -25.00 1.02
C PRO A 189 2.51 -25.79 2.29
N GLY A 190 1.58 -25.81 3.26
CA GLY A 190 1.76 -26.47 4.54
C GLY A 190 2.43 -25.63 5.63
N SER A 191 3.00 -24.47 5.30
CA SER A 191 3.59 -23.57 6.30
C SER A 191 2.57 -22.99 7.30
N GLY A 192 1.32 -22.90 6.89
CA GLY A 192 0.21 -22.43 7.74
C GLY A 192 -0.11 -23.32 8.93
N ALA A 193 0.31 -24.60 8.92
CA ALA A 193 0.14 -25.48 10.05
C ALA A 193 0.81 -24.97 11.33
N THR A 194 1.98 -24.34 11.18
CA THR A 194 2.72 -23.69 12.28
C THR A 194 1.89 -22.56 12.90
N ILE A 195 1.28 -21.72 12.08
CA ILE A 195 0.44 -20.60 12.55
C ILE A 195 -0.82 -21.13 13.25
N ARG A 196 -1.47 -22.19 12.70
CA ARG A 196 -2.63 -22.81 13.34
C ARG A 196 -2.28 -23.35 14.73
N ALA A 197 -1.14 -24.01 14.88
CA ALA A 197 -0.66 -24.53 16.16
C ALA A 197 -0.30 -23.41 17.14
N GLU A 198 0.44 -22.38 16.69
CA GLU A 198 0.84 -21.23 17.53
C GLU A 198 -0.37 -20.48 18.10
N LEU A 199 -1.40 -20.29 17.28
CA LEU A 199 -2.61 -19.58 17.68
C LEU A 199 -3.63 -20.47 18.42
N GLY A 200 -3.32 -21.75 18.64
CA GLY A 200 -4.21 -22.70 19.31
C GLY A 200 -5.55 -22.88 18.58
N LEU A 201 -5.55 -22.80 17.25
CA LEU A 201 -6.76 -22.92 16.45
C LEU A 201 -7.22 -24.38 16.39
N PRO A 202 -8.53 -24.67 16.53
CA PRO A 202 -9.04 -26.03 16.44
C PRO A 202 -8.69 -26.68 15.10
N ALA A 203 -8.38 -27.97 15.13
CA ALA A 203 -8.10 -28.72 13.91
C ALA A 203 -9.32 -28.69 12.98
N GLY A 204 -9.09 -28.32 11.70
CA GLY A 204 -10.16 -28.23 10.69
C GLY A 204 -11.08 -27.01 10.81
N ALA A 205 -10.90 -26.12 11.80
CA ALA A 205 -11.68 -24.90 11.88
C ALA A 205 -11.45 -24.02 10.65
N PRO A 206 -12.52 -23.54 9.97
CA PRO A 206 -12.38 -22.59 8.89
C PRO A 206 -11.77 -21.26 9.38
N ILE A 207 -10.76 -20.74 8.67
CA ILE A 207 -10.09 -19.48 9.03
C ILE A 207 -10.43 -18.39 8.04
N VAL A 208 -11.05 -17.31 8.55
CA VAL A 208 -11.25 -16.04 7.85
C VAL A 208 -10.15 -15.08 8.30
N LEU A 209 -9.22 -14.77 7.40
CA LEU A 209 -8.03 -13.98 7.72
C LEU A 209 -8.15 -12.54 7.24
N TYR A 210 -7.84 -11.61 8.14
CA TYR A 210 -7.55 -10.21 7.85
C TYR A 210 -6.08 -9.90 8.16
N THR A 211 -5.37 -9.24 7.25
CA THR A 211 -4.02 -8.70 7.51
C THR A 211 -4.00 -7.19 7.34
N GLY A 212 -3.20 -6.48 8.16
CA GLY A 212 -2.93 -5.05 7.99
C GLY A 212 -3.19 -4.19 9.23
N THR A 213 -3.19 -2.87 9.04
CA THR A 213 -3.47 -1.91 10.12
C THR A 213 -4.95 -1.93 10.51
N PHE A 214 -5.26 -1.50 11.74
CA PHE A 214 -6.64 -1.46 12.26
C PHE A 214 -7.17 0.00 12.27
N GLU A 215 -6.85 0.75 11.20
CA GLU A 215 -7.42 2.08 11.01
C GLU A 215 -8.93 2.00 10.71
N VAL A 216 -9.68 3.03 11.08
CA VAL A 216 -11.15 3.04 11.00
C VAL A 216 -11.66 2.71 9.59
N TYR A 217 -11.01 3.27 8.56
CA TYR A 217 -11.41 3.05 7.16
C TYR A 217 -11.19 1.60 6.68
N GLN A 218 -10.46 0.78 7.43
CA GLN A 218 -10.27 -0.64 7.12
C GLN A 218 -11.52 -1.49 7.37
N GLY A 219 -12.50 -0.98 8.15
CA GLY A 219 -13.82 -1.58 8.26
C GLY A 219 -13.90 -2.83 9.14
N LEU A 220 -13.10 -2.91 10.21
CA LEU A 220 -13.20 -4.03 11.17
C LEU A 220 -14.57 -4.10 11.85
N ASP A 221 -15.27 -2.97 12.00
CA ASP A 221 -16.66 -2.93 12.45
C ASP A 221 -17.59 -3.70 11.51
N LEU A 222 -17.44 -3.52 10.20
CA LEU A 222 -18.18 -4.29 9.20
C LEU A 222 -17.86 -5.78 9.30
N LEU A 223 -16.59 -6.13 9.50
CA LEU A 223 -16.15 -7.53 9.62
C LEU A 223 -16.79 -8.21 10.85
N PHE A 224 -16.77 -7.55 12.02
CA PHE A 224 -17.32 -8.14 13.23
C PHE A 224 -18.85 -8.25 13.20
N GLU A 225 -19.56 -7.28 12.62
CA GLU A 225 -21.00 -7.40 12.39
C GLU A 225 -21.33 -8.55 11.39
N ALA A 226 -20.54 -8.69 10.32
CA ALA A 226 -20.68 -9.80 9.39
C ALA A 226 -20.37 -11.16 10.04
N ALA A 227 -19.40 -11.19 10.95
CA ALA A 227 -19.02 -12.41 11.66
C ALA A 227 -20.19 -13.04 12.43
N LYS A 228 -21.14 -12.27 12.97
CA LYS A 228 -22.36 -12.79 13.59
C LYS A 228 -23.16 -13.69 12.63
N HIS A 229 -23.33 -13.21 11.39
CA HIS A 229 -24.10 -13.94 10.38
C HIS A 229 -23.34 -15.17 9.87
N VAL A 230 -22.01 -15.09 9.80
CA VAL A 230 -21.16 -16.25 9.43
C VAL A 230 -21.22 -17.31 10.52
N LEU A 231 -21.01 -16.95 11.79
CA LEU A 231 -20.98 -17.86 12.92
C LEU A 231 -22.34 -18.54 13.17
N ALA A 232 -23.45 -17.90 12.81
CA ALA A 232 -24.77 -18.54 12.86
C ALA A 232 -24.89 -19.75 11.93
N LYS A 233 -24.07 -19.83 10.85
CA LYS A 233 -24.08 -20.93 9.88
C LYS A 233 -22.82 -21.79 9.94
N GLN A 234 -21.70 -21.22 10.39
CA GLN A 234 -20.39 -21.85 10.53
C GLN A 234 -19.83 -21.56 11.94
N PRO A 235 -20.34 -22.18 13.00
CA PRO A 235 -20.00 -21.85 14.39
C PRO A 235 -18.53 -22.14 14.74
N ASP A 236 -17.89 -23.03 13.99
CA ASP A 236 -16.48 -23.38 14.18
C ASP A 236 -15.51 -22.41 13.48
N ALA A 237 -16.01 -21.47 12.68
CA ALA A 237 -15.17 -20.51 12.00
C ALA A 237 -14.39 -19.62 12.97
N ARG A 238 -13.15 -19.30 12.62
CA ARG A 238 -12.28 -18.40 13.40
C ARG A 238 -11.86 -17.21 12.54
N PHE A 239 -12.00 -16.03 13.10
CA PHE A 239 -11.58 -14.78 12.48
C PHE A 239 -10.20 -14.41 13.01
N VAL A 240 -9.17 -14.58 12.20
CA VAL A 240 -7.77 -14.27 12.57
C VAL A 240 -7.41 -12.91 12.03
N LEU A 241 -6.94 -12.01 12.91
CA LEU A 241 -6.53 -10.66 12.56
C LEU A 241 -5.03 -10.48 12.85
N ALA A 242 -4.21 -10.39 11.80
CA ALA A 242 -2.78 -10.13 11.89
C ALA A 242 -2.48 -8.66 11.59
N GLY A 243 -1.93 -7.96 12.58
CA GLY A 243 -1.61 -6.53 12.51
C GLY A 243 -2.16 -5.72 13.68
N GLY A 244 -2.26 -4.40 13.47
CA GLY A 244 -2.71 -3.47 14.51
C GLY A 244 -1.65 -3.16 15.58
N ARG A 245 -1.63 -1.92 16.06
CA ARG A 245 -0.85 -1.51 17.23
C ARG A 245 -1.59 -1.93 18.52
N PRO A 246 -0.92 -2.02 19.67
CA PRO A 246 -1.55 -2.45 20.93
C PRO A 246 -2.85 -1.70 21.26
N GLU A 247 -2.87 -0.38 21.10
CA GLU A 247 -4.05 0.44 21.34
C GLU A 247 -5.19 0.17 20.33
N GLN A 248 -4.84 -0.12 19.08
CA GLN A 248 -5.81 -0.47 18.03
C GLN A 248 -6.40 -1.86 18.26
N ILE A 249 -5.58 -2.80 18.74
CA ILE A 249 -6.03 -4.15 19.12
C ILE A 249 -6.99 -4.07 20.30
N ALA A 250 -6.69 -3.25 21.33
CA ALA A 250 -7.59 -3.04 22.46
C ALA A 250 -8.96 -2.49 22.03
N ALA A 251 -8.97 -1.52 21.13
CA ALA A 251 -10.19 -0.97 20.56
C ALA A 251 -10.96 -2.02 19.73
N ALA A 252 -10.26 -2.80 18.91
CA ALA A 252 -10.85 -3.86 18.09
C ALA A 252 -11.44 -4.99 18.95
N ARG A 253 -10.79 -5.38 20.07
CA ARG A 253 -11.35 -6.33 21.04
C ARG A 253 -12.67 -5.83 21.63
N THR A 254 -12.73 -4.54 22.00
CA THR A 254 -13.96 -3.93 22.50
C THR A 254 -15.08 -3.96 21.44
N LEU A 255 -14.74 -3.73 20.18
CA LEU A 255 -15.69 -3.82 19.06
C LEU A 255 -16.19 -5.27 18.87
N ALA A 256 -15.30 -6.27 18.88
CA ALA A 256 -15.66 -7.68 18.75
C ALA A 256 -16.59 -8.14 19.89
N ALA A 257 -16.28 -7.72 21.13
CA ALA A 257 -17.13 -8.02 22.28
C ALA A 257 -18.52 -7.38 22.19
N ARG A 258 -18.61 -6.11 21.72
CA ARG A 258 -19.91 -5.46 21.48
C ARG A 258 -20.73 -6.17 20.39
N SER A 259 -20.06 -6.74 19.40
CA SER A 259 -20.68 -7.55 18.37
C SER A 259 -20.97 -8.99 18.84
N GLY A 260 -20.54 -9.40 20.03
CA GLY A 260 -20.76 -10.75 20.57
C GLY A 260 -20.00 -11.85 19.84
N VAL A 261 -18.87 -11.53 19.21
CA VAL A 261 -18.06 -12.47 18.40
C VAL A 261 -16.64 -12.68 18.94
N ASP A 262 -16.30 -12.08 20.06
CA ASP A 262 -14.95 -12.06 20.65
C ASP A 262 -14.38 -13.47 20.90
N ALA A 263 -15.21 -14.44 21.27
CA ALA A 263 -14.80 -15.84 21.46
C ALA A 263 -14.30 -16.52 20.15
N SER A 264 -14.71 -16.01 18.99
CA SER A 264 -14.33 -16.54 17.67
C SER A 264 -13.29 -15.68 16.97
N VAL A 265 -12.82 -14.60 17.60
CA VAL A 265 -11.84 -13.67 17.02
C VAL A 265 -10.48 -13.85 17.70
N VAL A 266 -9.45 -14.09 16.89
CA VAL A 266 -8.06 -14.23 17.33
C VAL A 266 -7.22 -13.07 16.82
N PHE A 267 -6.65 -12.31 17.74
CA PHE A 267 -5.75 -11.20 17.42
C PHE A 267 -4.30 -11.67 17.50
N ALA A 268 -3.65 -11.84 16.34
CA ALA A 268 -2.27 -12.31 16.25
C ALA A 268 -1.23 -11.19 16.50
N GLY A 269 -1.67 -9.92 16.59
CA GLY A 269 -0.76 -8.78 16.76
C GLY A 269 0.01 -8.42 15.49
N GLN A 270 0.95 -7.50 15.63
CA GLN A 270 1.88 -7.17 14.56
C GLN A 270 2.83 -8.33 14.30
N ARG A 271 2.98 -8.69 13.02
CA ARG A 271 3.84 -9.79 12.58
C ARG A 271 4.91 -9.27 11.63
N PRO A 272 6.11 -9.86 11.62
CA PRO A 272 7.10 -9.64 10.58
C PRO A 272 6.51 -9.91 9.19
N ALA A 273 6.97 -9.18 8.17
CA ALA A 273 6.46 -9.35 6.80
C ALA A 273 6.70 -10.78 6.27
N GLU A 274 7.79 -11.40 6.71
CA GLU A 274 8.21 -12.75 6.34
C GLU A 274 7.26 -13.85 6.87
N GLU A 275 6.49 -13.56 7.90
CA GLU A 275 5.49 -14.50 8.46
C GLU A 275 4.13 -14.41 7.74
N ILE A 276 3.83 -13.29 7.08
CA ILE A 276 2.52 -13.08 6.44
C ILE A 276 2.18 -14.20 5.44
N PRO A 277 3.10 -14.70 4.60
CA PRO A 277 2.81 -15.83 3.72
C PRO A 277 2.30 -17.08 4.46
N MET A 278 2.81 -17.35 5.67
CA MET A 278 2.36 -18.49 6.49
C MET A 278 0.91 -18.28 6.99
N PHE A 279 0.54 -17.04 7.36
CA PHE A 279 -0.85 -16.70 7.69
C PHE A 279 -1.76 -16.88 6.48
N LEU A 280 -1.32 -16.47 5.29
CA LEU A 280 -2.09 -16.65 4.06
C LEU A 280 -2.29 -18.14 3.73
N ASP A 281 -1.26 -18.99 3.95
CA ASP A 281 -1.39 -20.44 3.77
C ASP A 281 -2.31 -21.08 4.81
N ALA A 282 -2.33 -20.57 6.05
CA ALA A 282 -3.23 -21.05 7.10
C ALA A 282 -4.72 -20.76 6.83
N ALA A 283 -5.02 -19.75 6.00
CA ALA A 283 -6.37 -19.24 5.80
C ALA A 283 -7.17 -20.03 4.77
N ASP A 284 -8.48 -20.09 4.97
CA ASP A 284 -9.45 -20.61 4.01
C ASP A 284 -10.07 -19.46 3.18
N VAL A 285 -10.22 -18.26 3.79
CA VAL A 285 -10.77 -17.06 3.15
C VAL A 285 -9.98 -15.83 3.59
N LEU A 286 -9.67 -14.96 2.65
CA LEU A 286 -9.01 -13.66 2.89
C LEU A 286 -10.00 -12.53 2.78
N VAL A 287 -9.99 -11.58 3.72
CA VAL A 287 -11.01 -10.52 3.73
C VAL A 287 -10.43 -9.11 3.70
N SER A 288 -11.09 -8.23 2.93
CA SER A 288 -10.82 -6.79 2.90
C SER A 288 -12.14 -5.99 3.03
N PRO A 289 -12.57 -5.71 4.28
CA PRO A 289 -13.89 -5.15 4.59
C PRO A 289 -13.93 -3.62 4.52
N ARG A 290 -13.09 -2.97 3.71
CA ARG A 290 -13.03 -1.49 3.66
C ARG A 290 -14.40 -0.86 3.45
N ARG A 291 -14.62 0.27 4.11
CA ARG A 291 -15.85 1.07 3.98
C ARG A 291 -15.67 2.31 3.11
N VAL A 292 -14.43 2.78 2.96
CA VAL A 292 -14.06 3.96 2.16
C VAL A 292 -12.62 3.82 1.66
N GLY A 293 -12.25 4.65 0.69
CA GLY A 293 -10.88 4.74 0.17
C GLY A 293 -10.83 4.74 -1.35
N THR A 294 -9.76 5.29 -1.88
CA THR A 294 -9.50 5.40 -3.32
C THR A 294 -8.28 4.60 -3.77
N ASN A 295 -7.32 4.37 -2.86
CA ASN A 295 -6.11 3.63 -3.18
C ASN A 295 -6.28 2.14 -2.91
N THR A 296 -5.74 1.30 -3.78
CA THR A 296 -5.73 -0.16 -3.60
C THR A 296 -4.88 -0.54 -2.37
N PRO A 297 -5.41 -1.34 -1.43
CA PRO A 297 -4.64 -1.82 -0.29
C PRO A 297 -3.50 -2.74 -0.72
N LEU A 298 -2.31 -2.58 -0.17
CA LEU A 298 -1.14 -3.42 -0.48
C LEU A 298 -1.42 -4.91 -0.29
N LYS A 299 -2.19 -5.27 0.73
CA LYS A 299 -2.58 -6.66 1.02
C LYS A 299 -3.25 -7.37 -0.16
N ILE A 300 -3.95 -6.63 -1.04
CA ILE A 300 -4.67 -7.23 -2.18
C ILE A 300 -3.69 -7.96 -3.10
N TYR A 301 -2.51 -7.42 -3.36
CA TYR A 301 -1.51 -8.08 -4.19
C TYR A 301 -0.95 -9.35 -3.56
N GLN A 302 -0.76 -9.37 -2.22
CA GLN A 302 -0.37 -10.57 -1.48
C GLN A 302 -1.51 -11.61 -1.47
N TYR A 303 -2.75 -11.14 -1.32
CA TYR A 303 -3.94 -11.99 -1.36
C TYR A 303 -4.10 -12.66 -2.72
N LEU A 304 -3.99 -11.90 -3.82
CA LEU A 304 -4.01 -12.47 -5.18
C LEU A 304 -2.96 -13.57 -5.33
N ARG A 305 -1.72 -13.30 -4.91
CA ARG A 305 -0.60 -14.24 -5.01
C ARG A 305 -0.78 -15.51 -4.19
N SER A 306 -1.55 -15.46 -3.12
CA SER A 306 -1.81 -16.64 -2.28
C SER A 306 -2.67 -17.70 -2.99
N GLY A 307 -3.49 -17.31 -3.97
CA GLY A 307 -4.46 -18.19 -4.61
C GLY A 307 -5.62 -18.59 -3.69
N ARG A 308 -5.75 -17.97 -2.51
CA ARG A 308 -6.91 -18.16 -1.62
C ARG A 308 -8.07 -17.29 -2.07
N PRO A 309 -9.33 -17.69 -1.86
CA PRO A 309 -10.48 -16.88 -2.20
C PRO A 309 -10.46 -15.55 -1.42
N ILE A 310 -10.68 -14.45 -2.12
CA ILE A 310 -10.70 -13.09 -1.57
C ILE A 310 -12.15 -12.62 -1.50
N VAL A 311 -12.58 -12.14 -0.34
CA VAL A 311 -13.85 -11.45 -0.15
C VAL A 311 -13.56 -9.98 0.14
N ALA A 312 -14.07 -9.09 -0.72
CA ALA A 312 -13.80 -7.66 -0.58
C ALA A 312 -15.06 -6.83 -0.87
N THR A 313 -15.13 -5.63 -0.32
CA THR A 313 -16.22 -4.71 -0.62
C THR A 313 -16.10 -4.16 -2.04
N ARG A 314 -17.22 -4.03 -2.75
CA ARG A 314 -17.30 -3.48 -4.11
C ARG A 314 -17.17 -1.96 -4.09
N LEU A 315 -15.99 -1.49 -3.74
CA LEU A 315 -15.61 -0.07 -3.71
C LEU A 315 -14.44 0.18 -4.66
N LEU A 316 -14.30 1.42 -5.12
CA LEU A 316 -13.21 1.83 -6.02
C LEU A 316 -11.83 1.34 -5.54
N THR A 317 -11.58 1.37 -4.23
CA THR A 317 -10.34 0.89 -3.61
C THR A 317 -10.01 -0.58 -3.96
N HIS A 318 -11.01 -1.40 -4.27
CA HIS A 318 -10.85 -2.81 -4.66
C HIS A 318 -11.06 -3.02 -6.15
N THR A 319 -12.10 -2.39 -6.74
CA THR A 319 -12.50 -2.66 -8.13
C THR A 319 -11.53 -2.13 -9.18
N GLN A 320 -10.50 -1.39 -8.78
CA GLN A 320 -9.37 -1.05 -9.65
C GLN A 320 -8.48 -2.25 -9.98
N VAL A 321 -8.52 -3.30 -9.17
CA VAL A 321 -7.67 -4.49 -9.27
C VAL A 321 -8.48 -5.77 -9.29
N LEU A 322 -9.59 -5.81 -8.54
CA LEU A 322 -10.45 -6.98 -8.38
C LEU A 322 -11.75 -6.83 -9.18
N ASP A 323 -12.15 -7.91 -9.81
CA ASP A 323 -13.45 -8.12 -10.41
C ASP A 323 -14.08 -9.43 -9.90
N ASP A 324 -15.24 -9.82 -10.45
CA ASP A 324 -15.94 -11.03 -10.01
C ASP A 324 -15.27 -12.33 -10.47
N ASP A 325 -14.29 -12.28 -11.36
CA ASP A 325 -13.53 -13.46 -11.80
C ASP A 325 -12.41 -13.82 -10.81
N VAL A 326 -11.83 -12.82 -10.14
CA VAL A 326 -10.67 -12.98 -9.24
C VAL A 326 -10.99 -12.79 -7.75
N ALA A 327 -12.23 -12.36 -7.41
CA ALA A 327 -12.66 -12.16 -6.04
C ALA A 327 -14.18 -12.28 -5.88
N ILE A 328 -14.64 -12.45 -4.66
CA ILE A 328 -16.05 -12.34 -4.29
C ILE A 328 -16.30 -10.91 -3.81
N LEU A 329 -16.84 -10.07 -4.69
CA LEU A 329 -17.11 -8.68 -4.41
C LEU A 329 -18.52 -8.48 -3.84
N THR A 330 -18.61 -7.82 -2.67
CA THR A 330 -19.86 -7.67 -1.91
C THR A 330 -20.25 -6.21 -1.70
N GLY A 331 -21.51 -5.98 -1.36
CA GLY A 331 -21.94 -4.68 -0.81
C GLY A 331 -21.30 -4.39 0.55
N VAL A 332 -21.40 -3.13 0.99
CA VAL A 332 -20.81 -2.61 2.24
C VAL A 332 -21.80 -2.79 3.42
N THR A 333 -22.56 -3.88 3.43
CA THR A 333 -23.44 -4.23 4.57
C THR A 333 -22.96 -5.52 5.24
N PRO A 334 -23.21 -5.71 6.55
CA PRO A 334 -22.82 -6.92 7.27
C PRO A 334 -23.36 -8.21 6.62
N GLU A 335 -24.61 -8.20 6.18
CA GLU A 335 -25.27 -9.36 5.57
C GLU A 335 -24.64 -9.72 4.22
N ALA A 336 -24.39 -8.70 3.36
CA ALA A 336 -23.77 -8.92 2.07
C ALA A 336 -22.33 -9.42 2.22
N PHE A 337 -21.55 -8.84 3.16
CA PHE A 337 -20.18 -9.25 3.40
C PHE A 337 -20.12 -10.67 3.99
N ALA A 338 -21.03 -10.99 4.92
CA ALA A 338 -21.16 -12.35 5.46
C ALA A 338 -21.55 -13.38 4.39
N SER A 339 -22.46 -13.01 3.47
CA SER A 339 -22.84 -13.89 2.34
C SER A 339 -21.63 -14.22 1.46
N GLY A 340 -20.76 -13.22 1.17
CA GLY A 340 -19.53 -13.46 0.43
C GLY A 340 -18.57 -14.41 1.14
N ILE A 341 -18.37 -14.24 2.47
CA ILE A 341 -17.55 -15.14 3.28
C ILE A 341 -18.14 -16.57 3.28
N LEU A 342 -19.46 -16.70 3.44
CA LEU A 342 -20.12 -18.00 3.42
C LEU A 342 -19.97 -18.70 2.08
N VAL A 343 -20.14 -18.00 0.95
CA VAL A 343 -19.88 -18.55 -0.40
C VAL A 343 -18.44 -19.10 -0.46
N ALA A 344 -17.45 -18.32 -0.02
CA ALA A 344 -16.05 -18.76 -0.03
C ALA A 344 -15.80 -20.00 0.85
N LEU A 345 -16.54 -20.16 1.96
CA LEU A 345 -16.40 -21.30 2.89
C LEU A 345 -17.19 -22.54 2.47
N THR A 346 -18.34 -22.38 1.80
CA THR A 346 -19.28 -23.48 1.54
C THR A 346 -19.41 -23.88 0.09
N ASP A 347 -18.86 -23.09 -0.83
CA ASP A 347 -18.78 -23.41 -2.26
C ASP A 347 -17.31 -23.61 -2.68
N PRO A 348 -16.78 -24.84 -2.57
CA PRO A 348 -15.36 -25.10 -2.86
C PRO A 348 -15.04 -24.98 -4.37
N GLU A 349 -16.01 -25.08 -5.28
CA GLU A 349 -15.76 -24.86 -6.70
C GLU A 349 -15.54 -23.39 -6.98
N ARG A 350 -16.43 -22.53 -6.50
CA ARG A 350 -16.29 -21.08 -6.63
C ARG A 350 -15.04 -20.56 -5.94
N ALA A 351 -14.76 -21.03 -4.71
CA ALA A 351 -13.57 -20.65 -3.96
C ALA A 351 -12.28 -20.98 -4.72
N ARG A 352 -12.19 -22.18 -5.29
CA ARG A 352 -11.03 -22.60 -6.10
C ARG A 352 -10.92 -21.82 -7.40
N ALA A 353 -12.01 -21.58 -8.08
CA ALA A 353 -12.03 -20.85 -9.34
C ALA A 353 -11.51 -19.41 -9.16
N VAL A 354 -12.08 -18.64 -8.23
CA VAL A 354 -11.61 -17.26 -7.97
C VAL A 354 -10.19 -17.22 -7.45
N GLY A 355 -9.77 -18.19 -6.61
CA GLY A 355 -8.39 -18.28 -6.14
C GLY A 355 -7.38 -18.57 -7.25
N ALA A 356 -7.71 -19.46 -8.18
CA ALA A 356 -6.88 -19.77 -9.34
C ALA A 356 -6.73 -18.54 -10.27
N SER A 357 -7.84 -17.88 -10.61
CA SER A 357 -7.83 -16.65 -11.41
C SER A 357 -7.06 -15.50 -10.72
N ALA A 358 -7.21 -15.38 -9.39
CA ALA A 358 -6.48 -14.41 -8.59
C ALA A 358 -4.96 -14.64 -8.69
N ARG A 359 -4.53 -15.89 -8.58
CA ARG A 359 -3.13 -16.28 -8.71
C ARG A 359 -2.60 -15.99 -10.11
N GLU A 360 -3.33 -16.36 -11.16
CA GLU A 360 -2.95 -16.08 -12.54
C GLU A 360 -2.79 -14.57 -12.78
N LEU A 361 -3.71 -13.75 -12.28
CA LEU A 361 -3.62 -12.29 -12.36
C LEU A 361 -2.35 -11.77 -11.66
N ALA A 362 -2.01 -12.33 -10.48
CA ALA A 362 -0.79 -11.96 -9.77
C ALA A 362 0.48 -12.33 -10.54
N ASP A 363 0.52 -13.53 -11.12
CA ASP A 363 1.70 -14.06 -11.81
C ASP A 363 1.91 -13.39 -13.19
N THR A 364 0.86 -12.88 -13.81
CA THR A 364 0.93 -12.18 -15.12
C THR A 364 1.10 -10.67 -14.96
N LYS A 365 0.10 -10.00 -14.39
CA LYS A 365 0.02 -8.53 -14.35
C LYS A 365 0.80 -7.91 -13.18
N TYR A 366 0.88 -8.60 -12.05
CA TYR A 366 1.48 -8.10 -10.81
C TYR A 366 2.74 -8.87 -10.40
N SER A 367 3.42 -9.50 -11.36
CA SER A 367 4.71 -10.14 -11.15
C SER A 367 5.83 -9.12 -10.91
N TYR A 368 6.94 -9.58 -10.34
CA TYR A 368 8.12 -8.73 -10.15
C TYR A 368 8.71 -8.28 -11.49
N GLU A 369 8.68 -9.15 -12.50
CA GLU A 369 9.13 -8.83 -13.86
C GLU A 369 8.29 -7.69 -14.46
N ALA A 370 6.96 -7.71 -14.28
CA ALA A 370 6.08 -6.61 -14.71
C ALA A 370 6.39 -5.31 -13.95
N TYR A 371 6.66 -5.40 -12.65
CA TYR A 371 7.08 -4.26 -11.83
C TYR A 371 8.40 -3.66 -12.34
N LEU A 372 9.40 -4.51 -12.61
CA LEU A 372 10.70 -4.09 -13.12
C LEU A 372 10.61 -3.47 -14.53
N ALA A 373 9.80 -4.07 -15.41
CA ALA A 373 9.56 -3.53 -16.75
C ALA A 373 8.93 -2.13 -16.72
N ARG A 374 7.94 -1.91 -15.86
CA ARG A 374 7.31 -0.59 -15.65
C ARG A 374 8.26 0.41 -15.02
N THR A 375 9.11 -0.03 -14.08
CA THR A 375 10.17 0.84 -13.50
C THR A 375 11.16 1.26 -14.58
N ARG A 376 11.59 0.34 -15.46
CA ARG A 376 12.43 0.65 -16.63
C ARG A 376 11.74 1.64 -17.56
N GLN A 377 10.44 1.49 -17.81
CA GLN A 377 9.67 2.43 -18.61
C GLN A 377 9.66 3.85 -18.00
N ALA A 378 9.48 3.96 -16.69
CA ALA A 378 9.54 5.25 -16.00
C ALA A 378 10.93 5.89 -16.12
N CYS A 379 12.01 5.11 -16.01
CA CYS A 379 13.37 5.59 -16.23
C CYS A 379 13.59 6.06 -17.70
N ALA A 380 13.07 5.34 -18.69
CA ALA A 380 13.17 5.73 -20.09
C ALA A 380 12.48 7.07 -20.41
N TYR A 381 11.32 7.34 -19.77
CA TYR A 381 10.71 8.68 -19.84
C TYR A 381 11.56 9.74 -19.15
N LEU A 382 12.23 9.41 -18.07
CA LEU A 382 13.07 10.33 -17.32
C LEU A 382 14.29 10.75 -18.14
N THR A 383 14.96 9.81 -18.84
CA THR A 383 16.12 10.06 -19.71
C THR A 383 15.75 10.64 -21.07
N GLY A 384 14.49 10.56 -21.48
CA GLY A 384 14.02 11.01 -22.80
C GLY A 384 14.16 9.96 -23.90
N ASP A 385 14.50 8.71 -23.56
CA ASP A 385 14.65 7.59 -24.51
C ASP A 385 13.30 6.99 -24.95
N ALA A 386 12.23 7.28 -24.23
CA ALA A 386 10.87 6.88 -24.58
C ALA A 386 10.10 8.06 -25.19
N ALA A 387 9.51 7.87 -26.36
CA ALA A 387 8.53 8.80 -26.89
C ALA A 387 7.27 8.79 -25.99
N PRO A 388 6.65 9.95 -25.72
CA PRO A 388 5.38 9.99 -24.99
C PRO A 388 4.36 9.14 -25.76
N GLN A 389 3.80 8.11 -25.10
CA GLN A 389 2.67 7.39 -25.63
C GLN A 389 1.48 8.36 -25.68
N VAL A 390 1.17 8.86 -26.87
CA VAL A 390 -0.13 9.48 -27.13
C VAL A 390 -1.18 8.44 -26.79
N ALA A 391 -2.12 8.80 -25.91
CA ALA A 391 -3.19 7.93 -25.45
C ALA A 391 -3.97 7.38 -26.67
N GLY A 392 -3.54 6.23 -27.16
CA GLY A 392 -4.22 5.43 -28.15
C GLY A 392 -5.32 4.65 -27.43
N GLY A 393 -6.55 4.85 -27.86
CA GLY A 393 -7.72 4.26 -27.28
C GLY A 393 -7.62 2.72 -27.17
N VAL A 394 -8.13 2.24 -26.07
CA VAL A 394 -8.49 0.84 -25.88
C VAL A 394 -9.64 0.55 -26.88
N ALA A 395 -9.37 -0.35 -27.82
CA ALA A 395 -10.41 -1.03 -28.57
C ALA A 395 -10.89 -2.23 -27.75
#